data_50fbe93518be786c0405219daa6a9fc5
#
_entry.id   50fbe93518be786c0405219daa6a9fc5
#
_cell.length_a   1.000
_cell.length_b   1.000
_cell.length_c   1.000
_cell.angle_alpha   90.00
_cell.angle_beta   90.00
_cell.angle_gamma   90.00
#
_symmetry.space_group_name_H-M   'P 1'
#
loop_
_entity.id
_entity.type
_entity.pdbx_description
1 polymer ?
#
loop_
_entity_poly.entity_id
_entity_poly.type
_entity_poly.pdbx_seq_one_letter_code
_entity_poly.pdbx_strand_id
1 'polypeptide(L)'
;MSDYRLDPNDNINVSEILDDLEHYHPRRHGWTWRTPAPGLKLGQFTYEDCSEPLKSSVPLPPAHYFGDIDPQPLPTITTEIASGRFEDDIRRMRLAAHHGADHIMVIRTAGQSHFDGLIEGSPQGMGGIPVTRKQVRAQRKALDMIEDEVGRPINYHSYVSGVAGPDIAVMFAEEGVNGVHQDPQYNVIYRNINMIRSFVDACESKKLIAWAGQAQIDGAHNANATARDAWKVMPELMVQHGINAIFSAKVGVDKKNICLSTVPPTATPAPCIHIDLPYAVALRDLFHEYRMRAQMNTKYIESSTREATVTHVLNMMISKLTSADIQSTITPDEGRNVPWHIYNIEACDTAKQALVGMDGLMEMVELKKDGYLREKARELKERAVLFLEEMVEMGGYFNAVEAGMFVDSGMFPERNNEGIAR
;
A
#
# COMPACT_ATOMS: atom_id res chain seq x y z
N MET A 1 17.42 -22.10 -2.13
CA MET A 1 17.09 -20.78 -2.68
C MET A 1 17.58 -20.74 -4.08
N SER A 2 16.69 -20.68 -5.06
CA SER A 2 17.12 -20.37 -6.42
C SER A 2 17.71 -18.96 -6.38
N ASP A 3 18.92 -18.83 -6.87
CA ASP A 3 19.64 -17.55 -6.91
C ASP A 3 19.00 -16.73 -8.04
N TYR A 4 17.91 -16.01 -7.73
CA TYR A 4 17.20 -15.13 -8.66
C TYR A 4 17.95 -13.83 -8.90
N ARG A 5 19.27 -13.94 -9.10
CA ARG A 5 20.00 -12.84 -9.68
C ARG A 5 19.40 -12.57 -11.05
N LEU A 6 19.14 -11.30 -11.29
CA LEU A 6 18.82 -10.83 -12.64
C LEU A 6 19.82 -11.44 -13.61
N ASP A 7 19.40 -12.41 -14.40
CA ASP A 7 20.14 -12.74 -15.59
C ASP A 7 20.01 -11.52 -16.52
N PRO A 8 21.08 -10.80 -16.83
CA PRO A 8 21.01 -9.70 -17.78
C PRO A 8 20.52 -10.14 -19.17
N ASN A 9 20.50 -11.45 -19.43
CA ASN A 9 19.93 -12.05 -20.63
C ASN A 9 18.47 -12.52 -20.45
N ASP A 10 17.86 -12.34 -19.29
CA ASP A 10 16.46 -12.66 -19.04
C ASP A 10 15.57 -11.62 -19.73
N ASN A 11 15.41 -11.78 -21.01
CA ASN A 11 14.55 -10.95 -21.82
C ASN A 11 13.10 -11.33 -21.57
N ILE A 12 12.34 -10.40 -21.00
CA ILE A 12 10.89 -10.55 -20.95
C ILE A 12 10.37 -10.57 -22.36
N ASN A 13 9.68 -11.64 -22.71
CA ASN A 13 9.10 -11.78 -24.03
C ASN A 13 7.81 -10.95 -24.12
N VAL A 14 7.96 -9.66 -24.40
CA VAL A 14 6.83 -8.73 -24.55
C VAL A 14 5.90 -9.18 -25.68
N SER A 15 6.44 -9.83 -26.73
CA SER A 15 5.61 -10.34 -27.82
C SER A 15 4.63 -11.39 -27.33
N GLU A 16 5.02 -12.27 -26.43
CA GLU A 16 4.15 -13.28 -25.84
C GLU A 16 3.04 -12.65 -24.97
N ILE A 17 3.37 -11.60 -24.21
CA ILE A 17 2.36 -10.84 -23.45
C ILE A 17 1.36 -10.17 -24.39
N LEU A 18 1.81 -9.64 -25.51
CA LEU A 18 0.96 -8.92 -26.46
C LEU A 18 0.26 -9.84 -27.45
N ASP A 19 0.66 -11.11 -27.54
CA ASP A 19 0.04 -12.09 -28.42
C ASP A 19 -1.40 -12.33 -28.00
N ASP A 20 -2.30 -12.39 -28.95
CA ASP A 20 -3.75 -12.61 -28.75
C ASP A 20 -4.39 -11.75 -27.64
N LEU A 21 -3.87 -10.53 -27.44
CA LEU A 21 -4.35 -9.64 -26.37
C LEU A 21 -5.80 -9.22 -26.54
N GLU A 22 -6.33 -9.23 -27.75
CA GLU A 22 -7.73 -8.87 -28.04
C GLU A 22 -8.72 -9.89 -27.47
N HIS A 23 -8.34 -11.18 -27.45
CA HIS A 23 -9.17 -12.26 -26.93
C HIS A 23 -8.83 -12.65 -25.49
N TYR A 24 -7.81 -12.03 -24.92
CA TYR A 24 -7.44 -12.29 -23.54
C TYR A 24 -8.55 -11.83 -22.56
N HIS A 25 -8.89 -12.71 -21.63
CA HIS A 25 -9.77 -12.44 -20.50
C HIS A 25 -9.04 -12.70 -19.19
N PRO A 26 -9.17 -11.81 -18.19
CA PRO A 26 -8.58 -12.02 -16.88
C PRO A 26 -9.03 -13.33 -16.26
N ARG A 27 -8.10 -14.12 -15.71
CA ARG A 27 -8.44 -15.36 -15.00
C ARG A 27 -9.25 -15.11 -13.74
N ARG A 28 -9.08 -13.93 -13.15
CA ARG A 28 -9.59 -13.64 -11.84
C ARG A 28 -10.05 -12.18 -11.74
N HIS A 29 -11.19 -12.00 -11.14
CA HIS A 29 -11.70 -10.70 -10.73
C HIS A 29 -11.71 -10.63 -9.20
N GLY A 30 -11.79 -9.41 -8.67
CA GLY A 30 -11.81 -9.18 -7.24
C GLY A 30 -10.47 -9.42 -6.54
N TRP A 31 -10.45 -9.16 -5.26
CA TRP A 31 -9.28 -9.26 -4.40
C TRP A 31 -9.12 -10.65 -3.81
N THR A 32 -7.91 -11.15 -3.77
CA THR A 32 -7.56 -12.38 -3.07
C THR A 32 -6.68 -12.04 -1.87
N TRP A 33 -7.23 -12.25 -0.68
CA TRP A 33 -6.46 -12.15 0.55
C TRP A 33 -5.52 -13.34 0.66
N ARG A 34 -4.32 -13.08 1.17
CA ARG A 34 -3.36 -14.14 1.46
C ARG A 34 -3.98 -15.06 2.50
N THR A 35 -4.11 -16.32 2.19
CA THR A 35 -4.30 -17.36 3.20
C THR A 35 -2.92 -17.78 3.71
N PRO A 36 -2.72 -17.89 5.02
CA PRO A 36 -1.52 -18.52 5.54
C PRO A 36 -1.38 -19.88 4.86
N ALA A 37 -0.35 -20.04 4.03
CA ALA A 37 -0.03 -21.37 3.55
C ALA A 37 0.35 -22.22 4.77
N PRO A 38 -0.15 -23.46 4.91
CA PRO A 38 0.37 -24.36 5.91
C PRO A 38 1.89 -24.47 5.65
N GLY A 39 2.67 -24.09 6.64
CA GLY A 39 4.11 -23.80 6.63
C GLY A 39 4.87 -24.39 5.45
N LEU A 40 5.39 -23.54 4.60
CA LEU A 40 6.47 -23.93 3.70
C LEU A 40 7.63 -24.28 4.63
N LYS A 41 7.70 -25.55 4.99
CA LYS A 41 8.84 -26.06 5.76
C LYS A 41 10.07 -25.79 4.90
N LEU A 42 10.86 -24.83 5.32
CA LEU A 42 12.24 -24.74 4.88
C LEU A 42 12.79 -26.15 5.08
N GLY A 43 13.25 -26.79 4.00
CA GLY A 43 13.65 -28.19 4.05
C GLY A 43 14.49 -28.45 5.29
N GLN A 44 14.12 -29.46 6.05
CA GLN A 44 14.86 -29.82 7.24
C GLN A 44 16.31 -30.06 6.84
N PHE A 45 17.20 -29.25 7.34
CA PHE A 45 18.62 -29.53 7.27
C PHE A 45 18.85 -30.75 8.19
N THR A 46 19.05 -31.91 7.59
CA THR A 46 19.36 -33.12 8.35
C THR A 46 20.87 -33.27 8.52
N TYR A 47 21.23 -33.97 9.55
CA TYR A 47 22.66 -34.31 9.80
C TYR A 47 23.31 -35.03 8.62
N GLU A 48 22.48 -35.70 7.81
CA GLU A 48 22.90 -36.45 6.62
C GLU A 48 23.32 -35.51 5.48
N ASP A 49 22.85 -34.27 5.48
CA ASP A 49 23.18 -33.25 4.48
C ASP A 49 24.53 -32.56 4.76
N CYS A 50 25.17 -32.88 5.90
CA CYS A 50 26.47 -32.33 6.25
C CYS A 50 27.62 -33.17 5.65
N SER A 51 28.74 -32.52 5.35
CA SER A 51 29.96 -33.23 4.98
C SER A 51 30.49 -34.07 6.13
N GLU A 52 31.13 -35.20 5.85
CA GLU A 52 31.67 -36.08 6.88
C GLU A 52 32.64 -35.39 7.88
N PRO A 53 33.52 -34.46 7.45
CA PRO A 53 34.33 -33.69 8.39
C PRO A 53 33.50 -32.84 9.36
N LEU A 54 32.37 -32.29 8.90
CA LEU A 54 31.48 -31.47 9.75
C LEU A 54 30.72 -32.35 10.77
N LYS A 55 30.22 -33.51 10.31
CA LYS A 55 29.55 -34.48 11.18
C LYS A 55 30.45 -34.96 12.35
N SER A 56 31.75 -35.12 12.05
CA SER A 56 32.72 -35.60 13.06
C SER A 56 33.26 -34.49 13.96
N SER A 57 33.12 -33.22 13.60
CA SER A 57 33.74 -32.10 14.31
C SER A 57 32.87 -31.47 15.38
N VAL A 58 31.56 -31.36 15.18
CA VAL A 58 30.63 -30.70 16.09
C VAL A 58 29.27 -31.39 16.07
N PRO A 59 28.70 -31.77 17.22
CA PRO A 59 27.30 -32.14 17.30
C PRO A 59 26.46 -30.92 16.99
N LEU A 60 25.89 -30.85 15.78
CA LEU A 60 24.96 -29.80 15.42
C LEU A 60 23.63 -30.06 16.13
N PRO A 61 23.05 -29.05 16.80
CA PRO A 61 21.71 -29.19 17.32
C PRO A 61 20.74 -29.48 16.17
N PRO A 62 19.72 -30.30 16.39
CA PRO A 62 18.71 -30.56 15.37
C PRO A 62 18.11 -29.24 14.88
N ALA A 63 18.11 -29.06 13.59
CA ALA A 63 17.59 -27.85 12.94
C ALA A 63 16.05 -27.81 12.88
N HIS A 64 15.35 -28.44 13.81
CA HIS A 64 13.89 -28.45 13.89
C HIS A 64 13.31 -27.05 14.01
N TYR A 65 14.06 -26.17 14.66
CA TYR A 65 13.68 -24.78 14.87
C TYR A 65 13.34 -24.02 13.59
N PHE A 66 14.13 -24.20 12.54
CA PHE A 66 13.90 -23.49 11.27
C PHE A 66 12.82 -24.14 10.38
N GLY A 67 12.45 -25.39 10.66
CA GLY A 67 11.41 -26.09 9.92
C GLY A 67 9.98 -25.64 10.26
N ASP A 68 9.80 -24.97 11.40
CA ASP A 68 8.50 -24.54 11.91
C ASP A 68 8.22 -23.06 11.64
N ILE A 69 9.19 -22.32 11.09
CA ILE A 69 8.98 -20.92 10.71
C ILE A 69 8.09 -20.85 9.48
N ASP A 70 6.97 -20.13 9.60
CA ASP A 70 6.14 -19.80 8.46
C ASP A 70 6.80 -18.66 7.65
N PRO A 71 7.33 -18.93 6.45
CA PRO A 71 7.96 -17.90 5.63
C PRO A 71 6.96 -16.93 4.98
N GLN A 72 5.65 -17.14 5.19
CA GLN A 72 4.60 -16.32 4.60
C GLN A 72 3.61 -15.78 5.62
N PRO A 73 4.08 -15.15 6.70
CA PRO A 73 3.17 -14.58 7.67
C PRO A 73 2.40 -13.39 7.04
N LEU A 74 1.22 -13.10 7.59
CA LEU A 74 0.58 -11.81 7.33
C LEU A 74 1.44 -10.68 7.91
N PRO A 75 1.49 -9.51 7.33
CA PRO A 75 0.67 -8.98 6.23
C PRO A 75 1.12 -9.38 4.81
N THR A 76 0.23 -9.14 3.85
CA THR A 76 0.53 -9.19 2.41
C THR A 76 1.54 -8.11 2.04
N ILE A 77 2.62 -8.47 1.36
CA ILE A 77 3.63 -7.51 0.94
C ILE A 77 3.18 -6.82 -0.35
N THR A 78 3.17 -5.50 -0.32
CA THR A 78 2.86 -4.65 -1.48
C THR A 78 4.09 -3.90 -1.94
N THR A 79 4.33 -3.86 -3.24
CA THR A 79 5.29 -2.92 -3.83
C THR A 79 4.61 -1.99 -4.83
N GLU A 80 5.14 -0.79 -4.96
CA GLU A 80 4.67 0.23 -5.89
C GLU A 80 5.60 0.30 -7.11
N ILE A 81 5.02 0.32 -8.29
CA ILE A 81 5.75 0.35 -9.56
C ILE A 81 5.21 1.47 -10.44
N ALA A 82 6.08 2.32 -10.90
CA ALA A 82 5.71 3.50 -11.67
C ALA A 82 6.82 3.94 -12.66
N SER A 83 7.39 3.02 -13.44
CA SER A 83 8.47 3.39 -14.35
C SER A 83 8.01 4.20 -15.55
N GLY A 84 6.73 4.08 -15.92
CA GLY A 84 6.20 4.68 -17.13
C GLY A 84 6.59 3.95 -18.42
N ARG A 85 7.38 2.88 -18.34
CA ARG A 85 7.78 2.03 -19.47
C ARG A 85 7.18 0.64 -19.26
N PHE A 86 6.42 0.17 -20.23
CA PHE A 86 5.71 -1.10 -20.12
C PHE A 86 6.63 -2.28 -19.82
N GLU A 87 7.70 -2.45 -20.60
CA GLU A 87 8.65 -3.55 -20.43
C GLU A 87 9.39 -3.50 -19.08
N ASP A 88 9.75 -2.31 -18.64
CA ASP A 88 10.40 -2.11 -17.35
C ASP A 88 9.43 -2.40 -16.19
N ASP A 89 8.19 -2.00 -16.33
CA ASP A 89 7.15 -2.33 -15.33
C ASP A 89 6.93 -3.84 -15.22
N ILE A 90 6.83 -4.54 -16.35
CA ILE A 90 6.65 -6.01 -16.34
C ILE A 90 7.85 -6.70 -15.66
N ARG A 91 9.06 -6.25 -15.97
CA ARG A 91 10.28 -6.77 -15.33
C ARG A 91 10.23 -6.56 -13.82
N ARG A 92 9.84 -5.38 -13.37
CA ARG A 92 9.71 -5.04 -11.94
C ARG A 92 8.62 -5.86 -11.25
N MET A 93 7.47 -6.04 -11.90
CA MET A 93 6.38 -6.89 -11.40
C MET A 93 6.86 -8.33 -11.16
N ARG A 94 7.54 -8.91 -12.15
CA ARG A 94 8.06 -10.27 -12.07
C ARG A 94 9.07 -10.41 -10.95
N LEU A 95 10.05 -9.52 -10.88
CA LEU A 95 11.05 -9.51 -9.81
C LEU A 95 10.43 -9.36 -8.44
N ALA A 96 9.53 -8.38 -8.26
CA ALA A 96 8.85 -8.16 -7.00
C ALA A 96 8.05 -9.40 -6.55
N ALA A 97 7.36 -10.06 -7.47
CA ALA A 97 6.63 -11.28 -7.17
C ALA A 97 7.57 -12.42 -6.72
N HIS A 98 8.70 -12.62 -7.42
CA HIS A 98 9.71 -13.61 -7.02
C HIS A 98 10.34 -13.29 -5.65
N HIS A 99 10.43 -12.02 -5.28
CA HIS A 99 10.96 -11.57 -4.00
C HIS A 99 9.90 -11.41 -2.88
N GLY A 100 8.68 -11.88 -3.13
CA GLY A 100 7.67 -12.04 -2.08
C GLY A 100 6.50 -11.05 -2.12
N ALA A 101 6.43 -10.16 -3.11
CA ALA A 101 5.25 -9.33 -3.28
C ALA A 101 4.04 -10.16 -3.75
N ASP A 102 2.91 -10.01 -3.07
CA ASP A 102 1.64 -10.62 -3.45
C ASP A 102 0.64 -9.58 -3.95
N HIS A 103 1.00 -8.33 -3.86
CA HIS A 103 0.20 -7.20 -4.25
C HIS A 103 1.10 -6.18 -4.94
N ILE A 104 0.83 -5.92 -6.19
CA ILE A 104 1.61 -4.98 -6.99
C ILE A 104 0.71 -3.81 -7.38
N MET A 105 1.11 -2.64 -6.93
CA MET A 105 0.44 -1.40 -7.26
C MET A 105 1.16 -0.73 -8.42
N VAL A 106 0.47 -0.61 -9.56
CA VAL A 106 0.99 0.10 -10.72
C VAL A 106 0.37 1.49 -10.79
N ILE A 107 1.17 2.49 -10.48
CA ILE A 107 0.75 3.87 -10.51
C ILE A 107 0.72 4.36 -11.95
N ARG A 108 -0.46 4.73 -12.41
CA ARG A 108 -0.69 5.33 -13.71
C ARG A 108 -1.56 6.56 -13.48
N THR A 109 -0.94 7.64 -13.21
CA THR A 109 -1.66 8.77 -12.65
C THR A 109 -1.69 9.98 -13.52
N ALA A 110 -0.88 10.07 -14.56
CA ALA A 110 -0.80 11.26 -15.38
C ALA A 110 -2.18 11.85 -15.64
N GLY A 111 -2.43 12.65 -16.45
CA GLY A 111 -3.64 13.38 -16.79
C GLY A 111 -5.00 12.92 -16.21
N GLN A 112 -5.19 11.63 -15.95
CA GLN A 112 -6.47 11.10 -15.45
C GLN A 112 -6.67 11.26 -13.95
N SER A 113 -5.63 11.21 -13.17
CA SER A 113 -5.72 11.34 -11.71
C SER A 113 -5.27 12.69 -11.17
N HIS A 114 -4.62 13.50 -11.99
CA HIS A 114 -4.16 14.83 -11.61
C HIS A 114 -4.72 15.88 -12.58
N PHE A 115 -5.59 16.74 -12.09
CA PHE A 115 -6.06 17.86 -12.90
C PHE A 115 -4.91 18.75 -13.36
N ASP A 116 -3.99 19.07 -12.46
CA ASP A 116 -2.79 19.85 -12.76
C ASP A 116 -1.91 19.17 -13.81
N GLY A 117 -1.86 17.84 -13.81
CA GLY A 117 -1.15 17.07 -14.83
C GLY A 117 -1.70 17.21 -16.24
N LEU A 118 -2.96 17.61 -16.39
CA LEU A 118 -3.57 17.91 -17.69
C LEU A 118 -3.11 19.29 -18.25
N ILE A 119 -2.76 20.20 -17.38
CA ILE A 119 -2.45 21.60 -17.71
C ILE A 119 -0.94 21.85 -17.65
N GLU A 120 -0.30 21.44 -16.59
CA GLU A 120 1.10 21.79 -16.27
C GLU A 120 2.06 20.59 -16.38
N GLY A 121 1.54 19.40 -16.64
CA GLY A 121 2.32 18.17 -16.61
C GLY A 121 2.35 17.52 -15.21
N SER A 122 2.90 16.31 -15.11
CA SER A 122 2.99 15.61 -13.83
C SER A 122 4.11 16.21 -12.96
N PRO A 123 3.82 16.85 -11.83
CA PRO A 123 4.83 17.58 -11.06
C PRO A 123 5.83 16.68 -10.34
N GLN A 124 5.60 15.37 -10.30
CA GLN A 124 6.43 14.45 -9.50
C GLN A 124 7.02 13.28 -10.27
N GLY A 125 7.00 13.31 -11.59
CA GLY A 125 7.61 12.24 -12.40
C GLY A 125 7.01 10.85 -12.19
N MET A 126 5.97 10.73 -11.40
CA MET A 126 5.29 9.48 -11.13
C MET A 126 4.42 9.10 -12.33
N GLY A 127 4.97 8.32 -13.21
CA GLY A 127 4.27 7.62 -14.25
C GLY A 127 3.48 8.49 -15.21
N GLY A 128 4.14 9.32 -16.00
CA GLY A 128 3.53 10.21 -16.99
C GLY A 128 2.77 9.55 -18.15
N ILE A 129 2.42 8.27 -18.05
CA ILE A 129 1.69 7.56 -19.11
C ILE A 129 0.21 7.47 -18.76
N PRO A 130 -0.68 7.93 -19.65
CA PRO A 130 -2.11 7.75 -19.50
C PRO A 130 -2.48 6.28 -19.31
N VAL A 131 -3.43 5.98 -18.43
CA VAL A 131 -4.02 4.65 -18.31
C VAL A 131 -4.79 4.33 -19.57
N THR A 132 -4.42 3.25 -20.25
CA THR A 132 -5.16 2.73 -21.39
C THR A 132 -5.63 1.31 -21.12
N ARG A 133 -6.79 0.95 -21.67
CA ARG A 133 -7.34 -0.40 -21.56
C ARG A 133 -6.33 -1.45 -22.02
N LYS A 134 -5.68 -1.22 -23.16
CA LYS A 134 -4.68 -2.13 -23.72
C LYS A 134 -3.52 -2.38 -22.74
N GLN A 135 -3.05 -1.33 -22.09
CA GLN A 135 -1.95 -1.43 -21.13
C GLN A 135 -2.36 -2.18 -19.86
N VAL A 136 -3.54 -1.87 -19.31
CA VAL A 136 -4.08 -2.57 -18.14
C VAL A 136 -4.26 -4.05 -18.43
N ARG A 137 -4.84 -4.38 -19.59
CA ARG A 137 -5.03 -5.76 -20.06
C ARG A 137 -3.70 -6.50 -20.21
N ALA A 138 -2.72 -5.88 -20.84
CA ALA A 138 -1.38 -6.47 -21.01
C ALA A 138 -0.68 -6.69 -19.66
N GLN A 139 -0.78 -5.76 -18.74
CA GLN A 139 -0.23 -5.90 -17.39
C GLN A 139 -0.93 -7.02 -16.61
N ARG A 140 -2.27 -7.13 -16.71
CA ARG A 140 -2.97 -8.24 -16.06
C ARG A 140 -2.58 -9.59 -16.66
N LYS A 141 -2.48 -9.69 -17.98
CA LYS A 141 -2.01 -10.92 -18.65
C LYS A 141 -0.60 -11.29 -18.20
N ALA A 142 0.29 -10.31 -18.11
CA ALA A 142 1.64 -10.53 -17.59
C ALA A 142 1.64 -11.03 -16.14
N LEU A 143 0.78 -10.48 -15.30
CA LEU A 143 0.64 -10.94 -13.92
C LEU A 143 0.06 -12.37 -13.84
N ASP A 144 -0.84 -12.75 -14.73
CA ASP A 144 -1.33 -14.14 -14.81
C ASP A 144 -0.19 -15.12 -15.15
N MET A 145 0.72 -14.72 -16.05
CA MET A 145 1.92 -15.51 -16.37
C MET A 145 2.87 -15.58 -15.17
N ILE A 146 3.06 -14.47 -14.47
CA ILE A 146 3.88 -14.41 -13.25
C ILE A 146 3.26 -15.25 -12.12
N GLU A 147 1.93 -15.27 -11.98
CA GLU A 147 1.24 -16.16 -11.04
C GLU A 147 1.58 -17.63 -11.28
N ASP A 148 1.70 -18.05 -12.55
CA ASP A 148 2.12 -19.41 -12.92
C ASP A 148 3.57 -19.70 -12.52
N GLU A 149 4.47 -18.71 -12.67
CA GLU A 149 5.87 -18.86 -12.28
C GLU A 149 6.05 -18.98 -10.75
N VAL A 150 5.35 -18.15 -9.99
CA VAL A 150 5.52 -18.10 -8.52
C VAL A 150 4.57 -19.01 -7.75
N GLY A 151 3.59 -19.60 -8.43
CA GLY A 151 2.64 -20.56 -7.84
C GLY A 151 1.65 -19.95 -6.85
N ARG A 152 1.36 -18.65 -6.94
CA ARG A 152 0.41 -17.97 -6.07
C ARG A 152 -0.25 -16.77 -6.74
N PRO A 153 -1.47 -16.37 -6.30
CA PRO A 153 -2.13 -15.18 -6.81
C PRO A 153 -1.36 -13.88 -6.53
N ILE A 154 -1.29 -13.00 -7.53
CA ILE A 154 -0.74 -11.65 -7.38
C ILE A 154 -1.85 -10.64 -7.64
N ASN A 155 -2.19 -9.85 -6.64
CA ASN A 155 -3.17 -8.79 -6.79
C ASN A 155 -2.60 -7.62 -7.58
N TYR A 156 -3.37 -7.18 -8.57
CA TYR A 156 -3.09 -6.01 -9.37
C TYR A 156 -3.89 -4.82 -8.82
N HIS A 157 -3.21 -3.73 -8.54
CA HIS A 157 -3.79 -2.54 -7.95
C HIS A 157 -3.44 -1.30 -8.76
N SER A 158 -4.38 -0.37 -8.87
CA SER A 158 -4.15 0.93 -9.47
C SER A 158 -5.08 2.01 -8.88
N TYR A 159 -5.06 3.20 -9.46
CA TYR A 159 -5.83 4.35 -8.99
C TYR A 159 -7.06 4.60 -9.84
N VAL A 160 -8.21 4.77 -9.20
CA VAL A 160 -9.47 5.23 -9.80
C VAL A 160 -9.75 6.70 -9.46
N SER A 161 -9.09 7.23 -8.43
CA SER A 161 -9.18 8.65 -8.08
C SER A 161 -8.75 9.55 -9.26
N GLY A 162 -9.37 10.70 -9.38
CA GLY A 162 -9.08 11.67 -10.43
C GLY A 162 -10.33 12.10 -11.20
N VAL A 163 -10.14 12.65 -12.40
CA VAL A 163 -11.22 13.29 -13.18
C VAL A 163 -12.07 12.34 -14.01
N ALA A 164 -11.68 11.11 -14.20
CA ALA A 164 -12.42 10.11 -14.99
C ALA A 164 -12.70 8.84 -14.15
N GLY A 165 -12.95 9.01 -12.87
CA GLY A 165 -13.11 7.92 -11.92
C GLY A 165 -14.09 6.83 -12.34
N PRO A 166 -15.36 7.13 -12.67
CA PRO A 166 -16.32 6.12 -13.07
C PRO A 166 -15.92 5.33 -14.32
N ASP A 167 -15.39 6.01 -15.35
CA ASP A 167 -14.95 5.36 -16.59
C ASP A 167 -13.75 4.44 -16.36
N ILE A 168 -12.80 4.88 -15.52
CA ILE A 168 -11.65 4.08 -15.13
C ILE A 168 -12.10 2.88 -14.28
N ALA A 169 -13.08 3.06 -13.40
CA ALA A 169 -13.61 1.98 -12.57
C ALA A 169 -14.24 0.86 -13.42
N VAL A 170 -15.02 1.22 -14.46
CA VAL A 170 -15.54 0.24 -15.42
C VAL A 170 -14.41 -0.51 -16.09
N MET A 171 -13.45 0.21 -16.65
CA MET A 171 -12.31 -0.39 -17.32
C MET A 171 -11.54 -1.35 -16.40
N PHE A 172 -11.29 -0.94 -15.17
CA PHE A 172 -10.55 -1.77 -14.21
C PHE A 172 -11.34 -3.02 -13.79
N ALA A 173 -12.65 -2.90 -13.62
CA ALA A 173 -13.50 -4.04 -13.33
C ALA A 173 -13.48 -5.07 -14.46
N GLU A 174 -13.54 -4.63 -15.71
CA GLU A 174 -13.51 -5.49 -16.90
C GLU A 174 -12.12 -6.11 -17.14
N GLU A 175 -11.04 -5.39 -16.87
CA GLU A 175 -9.67 -5.84 -17.13
C GLU A 175 -9.01 -6.56 -15.95
N GLY A 176 -9.78 -6.92 -14.91
CA GLY A 176 -9.27 -7.74 -13.81
C GLY A 176 -8.29 -7.06 -12.87
N VAL A 177 -8.40 -5.75 -12.70
CA VAL A 177 -7.74 -5.05 -11.59
C VAL A 177 -8.41 -5.46 -10.30
N ASN A 178 -7.62 -5.88 -9.30
CA ASN A 178 -8.15 -6.52 -8.09
C ASN A 178 -8.38 -5.53 -6.95
N GLY A 179 -7.63 -4.45 -6.89
CA GLY A 179 -7.75 -3.42 -5.87
C GLY A 179 -7.56 -2.02 -6.44
N VAL A 180 -8.16 -1.04 -5.79
CA VAL A 180 -8.14 0.34 -6.29
C VAL A 180 -8.07 1.35 -5.15
N HIS A 181 -7.43 2.48 -5.41
CA HIS A 181 -7.62 3.71 -4.64
C HIS A 181 -8.77 4.51 -5.23
N GLN A 182 -9.76 4.81 -4.41
CA GLN A 182 -10.83 5.75 -4.74
C GLN A 182 -11.15 6.59 -3.49
N ASP A 183 -10.54 7.77 -3.43
CA ASP A 183 -10.59 8.65 -2.27
C ASP A 183 -11.03 10.04 -2.71
N PRO A 184 -12.30 10.42 -2.51
CA PRO A 184 -12.78 11.75 -2.91
C PRO A 184 -12.08 12.88 -2.16
N GLN A 185 -11.69 12.64 -0.90
CA GLN A 185 -10.93 13.60 -0.11
C GLN A 185 -9.57 13.92 -0.74
N TYR A 186 -8.91 12.92 -1.28
CA TYR A 186 -7.64 13.09 -1.98
C TYR A 186 -7.78 13.95 -3.23
N ASN A 187 -8.87 13.75 -3.97
CA ASN A 187 -9.20 14.59 -5.13
C ASN A 187 -9.41 16.04 -4.73
N VAL A 188 -10.16 16.27 -3.65
CA VAL A 188 -10.53 17.61 -3.19
C VAL A 188 -9.33 18.34 -2.61
N ILE A 189 -8.67 17.75 -1.62
CA ILE A 189 -7.66 18.43 -0.82
C ILE A 189 -6.31 18.48 -1.52
N TYR A 190 -5.95 17.42 -2.20
CA TYR A 190 -4.61 17.30 -2.80
C TYR A 190 -4.59 17.66 -4.29
N ARG A 191 -5.70 17.45 -5.02
CA ARG A 191 -5.77 17.63 -6.49
C ARG A 191 -6.60 18.84 -6.92
N ASN A 192 -7.21 19.54 -6.00
CA ASN A 192 -8.11 20.67 -6.29
C ASN A 192 -9.25 20.35 -7.27
N ILE A 193 -9.71 19.12 -7.29
CA ILE A 193 -10.88 18.75 -8.09
C ILE A 193 -12.13 19.18 -7.34
N ASN A 194 -13.13 19.67 -8.07
CA ASN A 194 -14.39 20.13 -7.48
C ASN A 194 -14.96 19.12 -6.48
N MET A 195 -15.34 19.59 -5.29
CA MET A 195 -15.78 18.73 -4.18
C MET A 195 -17.00 17.89 -4.52
N ILE A 196 -18.05 18.53 -5.04
CA ILE A 196 -19.30 17.83 -5.36
C ILE A 196 -19.03 16.78 -6.43
N ARG A 197 -18.33 17.15 -7.48
CA ARG A 197 -17.96 16.23 -8.57
C ARG A 197 -17.13 15.05 -8.02
N SER A 198 -16.17 15.32 -7.17
CA SER A 198 -15.31 14.26 -6.58
C SER A 198 -16.13 13.24 -5.79
N PHE A 199 -17.09 13.67 -5.00
CA PHE A 199 -17.92 12.75 -4.21
C PHE A 199 -18.98 12.03 -5.06
N VAL A 200 -19.53 12.67 -6.09
CA VAL A 200 -20.45 12.02 -7.04
C VAL A 200 -19.70 10.94 -7.82
N ASP A 201 -18.57 11.27 -8.41
CA ASP A 201 -17.76 10.32 -9.17
C ASP A 201 -17.26 9.17 -8.28
N ALA A 202 -16.88 9.47 -7.03
CA ALA A 202 -16.50 8.44 -6.07
C ALA A 202 -17.68 7.51 -5.74
N CYS A 203 -18.87 8.03 -5.58
CA CYS A 203 -20.07 7.20 -5.34
C CYS A 203 -20.27 6.20 -6.47
N GLU A 204 -20.26 6.66 -7.72
CA GLU A 204 -20.43 5.78 -8.88
C GLU A 204 -19.28 4.79 -9.04
N SER A 205 -18.05 5.24 -8.85
CA SER A 205 -16.88 4.37 -8.89
C SER A 205 -16.95 3.27 -7.81
N LYS A 206 -17.34 3.63 -6.58
CA LYS A 206 -17.42 2.67 -5.45
C LYS A 206 -18.53 1.64 -5.64
N LYS A 207 -19.64 1.97 -6.31
CA LYS A 207 -20.65 0.97 -6.71
C LYS A 207 -20.05 -0.08 -7.65
N LEU A 208 -19.23 0.35 -8.61
CA LEU A 208 -18.53 -0.55 -9.53
C LEU A 208 -17.48 -1.40 -8.80
N ILE A 209 -16.72 -0.81 -7.89
CA ILE A 209 -15.76 -1.51 -7.01
C ILE A 209 -16.47 -2.61 -6.22
N ALA A 210 -17.62 -2.29 -5.61
CA ALA A 210 -18.43 -3.24 -4.86
C ALA A 210 -18.94 -4.39 -5.74
N TRP A 211 -19.48 -4.04 -6.91
CA TRP A 211 -19.97 -5.02 -7.86
C TRP A 211 -18.89 -5.98 -8.36
N ALA A 212 -17.69 -5.45 -8.64
CA ALA A 212 -16.55 -6.23 -9.11
C ALA A 212 -15.82 -7.01 -8.00
N GLY A 213 -16.21 -6.85 -6.73
CA GLY A 213 -15.52 -7.49 -5.60
C GLY A 213 -14.08 -7.03 -5.40
N GLN A 214 -13.75 -5.84 -5.89
CA GLN A 214 -12.42 -5.26 -5.73
C GLN A 214 -12.19 -4.77 -4.30
N ALA A 215 -10.94 -4.72 -3.87
CA ALA A 215 -10.58 -4.05 -2.63
C ALA A 215 -10.51 -2.53 -2.83
N GLN A 216 -11.18 -1.80 -1.95
CA GLN A 216 -10.98 -0.35 -1.79
C GLN A 216 -9.81 -0.14 -0.84
N ILE A 217 -8.67 0.21 -1.38
CA ILE A 217 -7.50 0.59 -0.58
C ILE A 217 -7.57 2.10 -0.34
N ASP A 218 -7.56 2.48 0.92
CA ASP A 218 -7.69 3.87 1.31
C ASP A 218 -6.37 4.63 1.09
N GLY A 219 -6.44 5.73 0.35
CA GLY A 219 -5.37 6.69 0.15
C GLY A 219 -5.68 8.06 0.78
N ALA A 220 -6.76 8.17 1.56
CA ALA A 220 -7.21 9.44 2.16
C ALA A 220 -6.13 10.13 3.00
N HIS A 221 -5.22 9.36 3.60
CA HIS A 221 -4.06 9.88 4.32
C HIS A 221 -3.17 10.77 3.44
N ASN A 222 -3.11 10.53 2.14
CA ASN A 222 -2.26 11.31 1.23
C ASN A 222 -2.64 12.79 1.22
N ALA A 223 -3.87 13.12 1.56
CA ALA A 223 -4.30 14.52 1.68
C ALA A 223 -3.49 15.29 2.72
N ASN A 224 -3.12 14.64 3.84
CA ASN A 224 -2.37 15.26 4.91
C ASN A 224 -1.01 14.59 5.20
N ALA A 225 -0.88 13.28 4.96
CA ALA A 225 0.35 12.53 5.28
C ALA A 225 1.53 12.87 4.37
N THR A 226 1.28 13.51 3.25
CA THR A 226 2.31 14.09 2.41
C THR A 226 2.81 15.43 2.97
N ALA A 227 2.12 16.01 3.93
CA ALA A 227 2.59 17.16 4.69
C ALA A 227 3.78 16.74 5.58
N ARG A 228 4.73 17.65 5.74
CA ARG A 228 5.98 17.39 6.51
C ARG A 228 5.73 16.96 7.94
N ASP A 229 4.68 17.45 8.51
CA ASP A 229 4.35 17.28 9.93
C ASP A 229 3.07 16.45 10.13
N ALA A 230 2.91 15.36 9.38
CA ALA A 230 1.74 14.46 9.49
C ALA A 230 1.46 14.03 10.93
N TRP A 231 2.49 13.93 11.76
CA TRP A 231 2.37 13.64 13.19
C TRP A 231 1.64 14.72 14.01
N LYS A 232 1.53 15.94 13.48
CA LYS A 232 0.75 17.02 14.10
C LYS A 232 -0.74 16.95 13.78
N VAL A 233 -1.10 16.26 12.70
CA VAL A 233 -2.46 16.18 12.16
C VAL A 233 -3.06 14.76 12.23
N MET A 234 -2.64 13.97 13.21
CA MET A 234 -3.12 12.59 13.35
C MET A 234 -4.64 12.48 13.56
N PRO A 235 -5.32 13.33 14.37
CA PRO A 235 -6.77 13.29 14.47
C PRO A 235 -7.48 13.53 13.14
N GLU A 236 -7.00 14.46 12.34
CA GLU A 236 -7.52 14.77 11.02
C GLU A 236 -7.37 13.59 10.06
N LEU A 237 -6.22 12.89 10.11
CA LEU A 237 -6.01 11.65 9.35
C LEU A 237 -7.02 10.58 9.73
N MET A 238 -7.26 10.39 11.02
CA MET A 238 -8.26 9.43 11.54
C MET A 238 -9.65 9.75 11.02
N VAL A 239 -10.02 11.02 10.99
CA VAL A 239 -11.31 11.48 10.46
C VAL A 239 -11.42 11.22 8.97
N GLN A 240 -10.37 11.52 8.20
CA GLN A 240 -10.33 11.24 6.76
C GLN A 240 -10.52 9.75 6.46
N HIS A 241 -9.85 8.87 7.19
CA HIS A 241 -10.04 7.43 7.06
C HIS A 241 -11.48 7.02 7.39
N GLY A 242 -12.03 7.56 8.48
CA GLY A 242 -13.42 7.29 8.89
C GLY A 242 -14.44 7.70 7.83
N ILE A 243 -14.30 8.90 7.27
CA ILE A 243 -15.18 9.39 6.21
C ILE A 243 -15.13 8.46 4.99
N ASN A 244 -13.94 8.11 4.52
CA ASN A 244 -13.79 7.26 3.35
C ASN A 244 -14.31 5.83 3.60
N ALA A 245 -14.02 5.25 4.77
CA ALA A 245 -14.49 3.92 5.13
C ALA A 245 -16.03 3.84 5.20
N ILE A 246 -16.65 4.79 5.92
CA ILE A 246 -18.11 4.84 6.06
C ILE A 246 -18.77 5.11 4.71
N PHE A 247 -18.22 5.99 3.91
CA PHE A 247 -18.73 6.28 2.57
C PHE A 247 -18.67 5.03 1.68
N SER A 248 -17.54 4.34 1.66
CA SER A 248 -17.37 3.10 0.90
C SER A 248 -18.37 2.01 1.35
N ALA A 249 -18.54 1.82 2.65
CA ALA A 249 -19.49 0.84 3.19
C ALA A 249 -20.95 1.21 2.86
N LYS A 250 -21.31 2.50 2.96
CA LYS A 250 -22.66 2.97 2.61
C LYS A 250 -23.02 2.79 1.14
N VAL A 251 -22.03 2.86 0.26
CA VAL A 251 -22.24 2.65 -1.18
C VAL A 251 -22.30 1.16 -1.54
N GLY A 252 -21.90 0.27 -0.64
CA GLY A 252 -22.05 -1.18 -0.81
C GLY A 252 -20.74 -1.96 -0.90
N VAL A 253 -19.58 -1.32 -0.70
CA VAL A 253 -18.32 -2.05 -0.60
C VAL A 253 -18.32 -2.88 0.69
N ASP A 254 -18.06 -4.17 0.59
CA ASP A 254 -17.97 -5.04 1.76
C ASP A 254 -16.83 -4.59 2.68
N LYS A 255 -17.08 -4.48 3.98
CA LYS A 255 -16.08 -4.04 4.97
C LYS A 255 -14.77 -4.82 4.91
N LYS A 256 -14.84 -6.12 4.62
CA LYS A 256 -13.65 -6.98 4.44
C LYS A 256 -12.80 -6.59 3.23
N ASN A 257 -13.36 -5.85 2.28
CA ASN A 257 -12.68 -5.33 1.10
C ASN A 257 -12.33 -3.84 1.23
N ILE A 258 -12.57 -3.23 2.38
CA ILE A 258 -12.13 -1.86 2.68
C ILE A 258 -10.88 -1.94 3.52
N CYS A 259 -9.77 -1.43 2.99
CA CYS A 259 -8.47 -1.42 3.65
C CYS A 259 -8.03 0.00 3.95
N LEU A 260 -7.93 0.35 5.22
CA LEU A 260 -7.55 1.68 5.68
C LEU A 260 -6.03 1.76 5.84
N SER A 261 -5.44 2.86 5.42
CA SER A 261 -4.00 3.04 5.51
C SER A 261 -3.59 3.62 6.86
N THR A 262 -2.67 2.92 7.53
CA THR A 262 -1.98 3.41 8.72
C THR A 262 -0.60 3.91 8.31
N VAL A 263 -0.50 5.14 7.89
CA VAL A 263 0.82 5.71 7.61
C VAL A 263 1.51 5.97 8.95
N PRO A 264 2.76 5.52 9.15
CA PRO A 264 3.53 6.02 10.29
C PRO A 264 3.74 7.53 10.10
N PRO A 265 3.15 8.35 10.97
CA PRO A 265 3.18 9.81 10.77
C PRO A 265 4.58 10.41 10.86
N THR A 266 5.52 9.72 11.50
CA THR A 266 6.86 10.26 11.73
C THR A 266 7.92 9.83 10.71
N ALA A 267 7.87 8.66 10.19
CA ALA A 267 8.70 8.02 9.15
C ALA A 267 10.20 8.37 9.00
N THR A 268 10.70 9.51 9.43
CA THR A 268 12.09 9.95 9.20
C THR A 268 12.78 10.41 10.49
N PRO A 269 13.97 9.94 10.77
CA PRO A 269 14.82 8.99 10.05
C PRO A 269 14.36 7.53 10.16
N ALA A 270 13.33 7.29 10.95
CA ALA A 270 12.64 6.02 11.12
C ALA A 270 11.31 6.27 11.84
N PRO A 271 10.32 5.37 11.78
CA PRO A 271 9.11 5.46 12.57
C PRO A 271 9.44 5.65 14.06
N CYS A 272 8.84 6.66 14.66
CA CYS A 272 8.98 6.90 16.10
C CYS A 272 7.93 6.07 16.86
N ILE A 273 8.32 4.95 17.40
CA ILE A 273 7.40 4.01 18.09
C ILE A 273 6.57 4.72 19.16
N HIS A 274 7.15 5.72 19.83
CA HIS A 274 6.46 6.49 20.86
C HIS A 274 5.23 7.27 20.34
N ILE A 275 5.22 7.62 19.05
CA ILE A 275 4.14 8.35 18.38
C ILE A 275 3.33 7.42 17.49
N ASP A 276 4.00 6.62 16.65
CA ASP A 276 3.35 5.85 15.60
C ASP A 276 2.58 4.64 16.13
N LEU A 277 3.09 3.97 17.17
CA LEU A 277 2.40 2.81 17.73
C LEU A 277 1.06 3.20 18.42
N PRO A 278 0.97 4.25 19.26
CA PRO A 278 -0.32 4.71 19.79
C PRO A 278 -1.31 5.09 18.69
N TYR A 279 -0.85 5.70 17.60
CA TYR A 279 -1.69 6.05 16.46
C TYR A 279 -2.24 4.80 15.76
N ALA A 280 -1.39 3.82 15.46
CA ALA A 280 -1.81 2.56 14.86
C ALA A 280 -2.78 1.77 15.77
N VAL A 281 -2.56 1.79 17.08
CA VAL A 281 -3.49 1.20 18.07
C VAL A 281 -4.83 1.93 18.07
N ALA A 282 -4.84 3.26 18.05
CA ALA A 282 -6.07 4.04 17.99
C ALA A 282 -6.88 3.75 16.72
N LEU A 283 -6.22 3.66 15.57
CA LEU A 283 -6.87 3.28 14.30
C LEU A 283 -7.43 1.86 14.36
N ARG A 284 -6.67 0.89 14.86
CA ARG A 284 -7.14 -0.49 14.98
C ARG A 284 -8.33 -0.62 15.95
N ASP A 285 -8.32 0.12 17.04
CA ASP A 285 -9.44 0.15 17.98
C ASP A 285 -10.73 0.71 17.35
N LEU A 286 -10.61 1.78 16.56
CA LEU A 286 -11.76 2.43 15.90
C LEU A 286 -12.29 1.62 14.71
N PHE A 287 -11.40 1.04 13.95
CA PHE A 287 -11.69 0.43 12.65
C PHE A 287 -11.45 -1.09 12.65
N HIS A 288 -11.74 -1.76 13.75
CA HIS A 288 -11.49 -3.21 13.91
C HIS A 288 -12.25 -4.08 12.90
N GLU A 289 -13.35 -3.61 12.33
CA GLU A 289 -14.11 -4.33 11.30
C GLU A 289 -13.51 -4.23 9.89
N TYR A 290 -12.52 -3.35 9.71
CA TYR A 290 -11.89 -3.09 8.41
C TYR A 290 -10.50 -3.69 8.35
N ARG A 291 -9.99 -3.87 7.14
CA ARG A 291 -8.60 -4.22 6.89
C ARG A 291 -7.69 -3.02 7.10
N MET A 292 -6.42 -3.27 7.41
CA MET A 292 -5.44 -2.23 7.65
C MET A 292 -4.23 -2.43 6.76
N ARG A 293 -3.80 -1.34 6.13
CA ARG A 293 -2.57 -1.26 5.34
C ARG A 293 -1.56 -0.39 6.07
N ALA A 294 -0.43 -0.95 6.45
CA ALA A 294 0.70 -0.16 6.88
C ALA A 294 1.42 0.38 5.65
N GLN A 295 1.33 1.67 5.47
CA GLN A 295 2.03 2.38 4.40
C GLN A 295 3.09 3.29 5.01
N MET A 296 4.19 3.45 4.31
CA MET A 296 5.27 4.33 4.75
C MET A 296 5.09 5.73 4.15
N ASN A 297 5.52 6.74 4.89
CA ASN A 297 5.60 8.08 4.37
C ASN A 297 6.89 8.23 3.54
N THR A 298 6.74 8.36 2.23
CA THR A 298 7.83 8.39 1.26
C THR A 298 8.64 9.69 1.26
N LYS A 299 8.07 10.76 1.76
CA LYS A 299 8.59 12.11 1.53
C LYS A 299 9.97 12.37 2.13
N TYR A 300 10.38 11.57 3.09
CA TYR A 300 11.57 11.84 3.90
C TYR A 300 12.66 10.78 3.79
N ILE A 301 12.48 9.77 2.96
CA ILE A 301 13.54 8.81 2.68
C ILE A 301 14.42 9.40 1.58
N GLU A 302 15.50 10.05 1.99
CA GLU A 302 16.35 10.82 1.09
C GLU A 302 17.39 9.97 0.37
N SER A 303 16.91 8.95 -0.40
CA SER A 303 17.76 8.06 -1.20
C SER A 303 18.75 7.22 -0.37
N SER A 304 18.47 7.04 0.91
CA SER A 304 19.27 6.20 1.81
C SER A 304 18.65 4.82 1.97
N THR A 305 19.26 3.81 1.37
CA THR A 305 18.84 2.40 1.53
C THR A 305 18.85 1.96 2.99
N ARG A 306 19.82 2.43 3.77
CA ARG A 306 19.89 2.11 5.21
C ARG A 306 18.70 2.68 5.98
N GLU A 307 18.33 3.92 5.72
CA GLU A 307 17.16 4.54 6.34
C GLU A 307 15.87 3.84 5.92
N ALA A 308 15.74 3.51 4.64
CA ALA A 308 14.62 2.74 4.14
C ALA A 308 14.53 1.38 4.85
N THR A 309 15.63 0.65 4.99
CA THR A 309 15.68 -0.64 5.68
C THR A 309 15.25 -0.53 7.14
N VAL A 310 15.80 0.43 7.89
CA VAL A 310 15.43 0.65 9.30
C VAL A 310 13.95 1.02 9.41
N THR A 311 13.48 1.89 8.54
CA THR A 311 12.07 2.31 8.49
C THR A 311 11.16 1.12 8.21
N HIS A 312 11.52 0.24 7.26
CA HIS A 312 10.76 -0.98 6.98
C HIS A 312 10.67 -1.87 8.22
N VAL A 313 11.78 -2.18 8.85
CA VAL A 313 11.81 -3.08 10.01
C VAL A 313 10.94 -2.56 11.15
N LEU A 314 11.06 -1.27 11.49
CA LEU A 314 10.25 -0.66 12.55
C LEU A 314 8.77 -0.60 12.19
N ASN A 315 8.44 -0.27 10.94
CA ASN A 315 7.07 -0.26 10.49
C ASN A 315 6.46 -1.67 10.47
N MET A 316 7.22 -2.68 10.07
CA MET A 316 6.80 -4.08 10.13
C MET A 316 6.51 -4.53 11.56
N MET A 317 7.32 -4.09 12.52
CA MET A 317 7.06 -4.36 13.94
C MET A 317 5.73 -3.74 14.39
N ILE A 318 5.46 -2.48 14.05
CA ILE A 318 4.18 -1.83 14.32
C ILE A 318 3.02 -2.59 13.66
N SER A 319 3.20 -2.99 12.40
CA SER A 319 2.22 -3.77 11.65
C SER A 319 1.90 -5.11 12.31
N LYS A 320 2.90 -5.84 12.79
CA LYS A 320 2.71 -7.09 13.53
C LYS A 320 1.97 -6.85 14.84
N LEU A 321 2.38 -5.86 15.62
CA LEU A 321 1.78 -5.52 16.91
C LEU A 321 0.32 -5.03 16.79
N THR A 322 -0.08 -4.51 15.64
CA THR A 322 -1.43 -3.97 15.38
C THR A 322 -2.22 -4.77 14.34
N SER A 323 -1.71 -5.93 13.94
CA SER A 323 -2.37 -6.86 13.02
C SER A 323 -2.75 -6.22 11.68
N ALA A 324 -1.80 -5.54 11.03
CA ALA A 324 -2.00 -5.03 9.68
C ALA A 324 -2.16 -6.19 8.67
N ASP A 325 -3.05 -6.00 7.69
CA ASP A 325 -3.34 -7.00 6.65
C ASP A 325 -2.47 -6.83 5.40
N ILE A 326 -2.04 -5.61 5.14
CA ILE A 326 -1.16 -5.24 4.02
C ILE A 326 0.01 -4.42 4.55
N GLN A 327 1.21 -4.73 4.08
CA GLN A 327 2.41 -3.95 4.31
C GLN A 327 2.95 -3.42 2.98
N SER A 328 2.92 -2.12 2.83
CA SER A 328 3.58 -1.46 1.69
C SER A 328 5.08 -1.40 1.89
N THR A 329 5.79 -1.69 0.84
CA THR A 329 7.23 -1.44 0.75
C THR A 329 7.45 -0.17 -0.07
N ILE A 330 8.38 0.64 0.35
CA ILE A 330 8.71 1.90 -0.31
C ILE A 330 10.20 1.94 -0.55
N THR A 331 10.58 2.43 -1.71
CA THR A 331 11.97 2.56 -2.10
C THR A 331 12.56 3.89 -1.63
N PRO A 332 13.89 4.01 -1.47
CA PRO A 332 14.53 5.22 -0.99
C PRO A 332 14.25 6.48 -1.82
N ASP A 333 13.99 6.29 -3.11
CA ASP A 333 13.79 7.37 -4.09
C ASP A 333 12.35 7.51 -4.57
N GLU A 334 11.43 6.73 -4.01
CA GLU A 334 10.01 6.82 -4.35
C GLU A 334 9.40 8.17 -3.99
N GLY A 335 8.47 8.63 -4.83
CA GLY A 335 7.84 9.93 -4.68
C GLY A 335 8.66 11.11 -5.21
N ARG A 336 9.91 10.89 -5.58
CA ARG A 336 10.81 11.92 -6.18
C ARG A 336 11.29 11.54 -7.55
N ASN A 337 11.59 10.28 -7.75
CA ASN A 337 12.09 9.71 -9.00
C ASN A 337 11.38 8.39 -9.29
N VAL A 338 11.56 7.89 -10.49
CA VAL A 338 11.22 6.49 -10.80
C VAL A 338 12.20 5.59 -10.07
N PRO A 339 11.73 4.76 -9.11
CA PRO A 339 12.63 3.93 -8.32
C PRO A 339 13.45 2.98 -9.19
N TRP A 340 14.69 2.77 -8.82
CA TRP A 340 15.48 1.71 -9.43
C TRP A 340 14.89 0.35 -9.07
N HIS A 341 14.87 -0.57 -10.04
CA HIS A 341 14.28 -1.91 -9.82
C HIS A 341 14.95 -2.67 -8.66
N ILE A 342 16.26 -2.48 -8.45
CA ILE A 342 16.97 -3.09 -7.33
C ILE A 342 16.38 -2.67 -5.97
N TYR A 343 15.93 -1.43 -5.83
CA TYR A 343 15.33 -0.96 -4.59
C TYR A 343 13.96 -1.58 -4.32
N ASN A 344 13.18 -1.88 -5.36
CA ASN A 344 11.93 -2.63 -5.20
C ASN A 344 12.19 -4.05 -4.68
N ILE A 345 13.24 -4.70 -5.19
CA ILE A 345 13.68 -6.04 -4.76
C ILE A 345 14.13 -5.99 -3.30
N GLU A 346 15.07 -5.10 -2.99
CA GLU A 346 15.59 -4.95 -1.62
C GLU A 346 14.49 -4.62 -0.61
N ALA A 347 13.51 -3.81 -1.00
CA ALA A 347 12.38 -3.48 -0.14
C ALA A 347 11.48 -4.71 0.12
N CYS A 348 11.19 -5.52 -0.90
CA CYS A 348 10.43 -6.76 -0.74
C CYS A 348 11.20 -7.78 0.11
N ASP A 349 12.49 -7.95 -0.15
CA ASP A 349 13.34 -8.85 0.64
C ASP A 349 13.45 -8.41 2.09
N THR A 350 13.62 -7.12 2.35
CA THR A 350 13.65 -6.57 3.70
C THR A 350 12.32 -6.82 4.43
N ALA A 351 11.20 -6.57 3.78
CA ALA A 351 9.88 -6.81 4.36
C ALA A 351 9.69 -8.30 4.70
N LYS A 352 10.00 -9.19 3.76
CA LYS A 352 9.92 -10.63 3.94
C LYS A 352 10.83 -11.12 5.05
N GLN A 353 12.08 -10.67 5.08
CA GLN A 353 13.05 -11.02 6.10
C GLN A 353 12.61 -10.53 7.48
N ALA A 354 12.10 -9.29 7.57
CA ALA A 354 11.60 -8.75 8.83
C ALA A 354 10.37 -9.53 9.34
N LEU A 355 9.45 -9.92 8.45
CA LEU A 355 8.29 -10.73 8.82
C LEU A 355 8.69 -12.11 9.34
N VAL A 356 9.63 -12.79 8.66
CA VAL A 356 10.17 -14.07 9.10
C VAL A 356 10.88 -13.91 10.44
N GLY A 357 11.69 -12.86 10.60
CA GLY A 357 12.41 -12.59 11.84
C GLY A 357 11.51 -12.24 13.03
N MET A 358 10.26 -11.85 12.78
CA MET A 358 9.25 -11.57 13.80
C MET A 358 8.22 -12.70 13.95
N ASP A 359 8.51 -13.88 13.42
CA ASP A 359 7.64 -15.04 13.62
C ASP A 359 7.50 -15.34 15.12
N GLY A 360 6.30 -15.70 15.55
CA GLY A 360 6.00 -15.93 16.96
C GLY A 360 5.97 -14.66 17.85
N LEU A 361 6.24 -13.48 17.33
CA LEU A 361 6.27 -12.25 18.16
C LEU A 361 5.00 -12.08 18.99
N MET A 362 3.82 -12.30 18.40
CA MET A 362 2.54 -12.12 19.06
C MET A 362 2.19 -13.20 20.09
N GLU A 363 2.93 -14.29 20.10
CA GLU A 363 2.83 -15.32 21.14
C GLU A 363 3.63 -14.96 22.39
N MET A 364 4.64 -14.10 22.25
CA MET A 364 5.60 -13.74 23.30
C MET A 364 5.42 -12.30 23.81
N VAL A 365 4.80 -11.42 23.01
CA VAL A 365 4.69 -9.98 23.33
C VAL A 365 3.23 -9.55 23.26
N GLU A 366 2.78 -8.88 24.31
CA GLU A 366 1.48 -8.23 24.37
C GLU A 366 1.64 -6.72 24.56
N LEU A 367 0.85 -5.94 23.83
CA LEU A 367 0.78 -4.50 24.05
C LEU A 367 0.17 -4.21 25.42
N LYS A 368 0.77 -3.28 26.17
CA LYS A 368 0.22 -2.85 27.46
C LYS A 368 -1.22 -2.38 27.32
N LYS A 369 -2.06 -2.82 28.26
CA LYS A 369 -3.48 -2.47 28.34
C LYS A 369 -3.74 -1.19 29.13
N ASP A 370 -2.69 -0.59 29.67
CA ASP A 370 -2.73 0.63 30.50
C ASP A 370 -1.53 1.55 30.21
N GLY A 371 -1.44 2.65 30.93
CA GLY A 371 -0.34 3.60 30.86
C GLY A 371 -0.27 4.34 29.52
N TYR A 372 0.90 4.87 29.23
CA TYR A 372 1.13 5.81 28.13
C TYR A 372 0.51 5.39 26.79
N LEU A 373 0.67 4.11 26.39
CA LEU A 373 0.16 3.64 25.11
C LEU A 373 -1.35 3.83 25.00
N ARG A 374 -2.09 3.41 26.02
CA ARG A 374 -3.55 3.48 26.02
C ARG A 374 -4.09 4.88 26.29
N GLU A 375 -3.41 5.65 27.11
CA GLU A 375 -3.73 7.06 27.36
C GLU A 375 -3.57 7.87 26.07
N LYS A 376 -2.46 7.66 25.34
CA LYS A 376 -2.21 8.37 24.10
C LYS A 376 -3.16 7.96 22.97
N ALA A 377 -3.43 6.66 22.83
CA ALA A 377 -4.41 6.17 21.87
C ALA A 377 -5.82 6.71 22.16
N ARG A 378 -6.20 6.81 23.45
CA ARG A 378 -7.47 7.41 23.84
C ARG A 378 -7.51 8.91 23.52
N GLU A 379 -6.47 9.67 23.89
CA GLU A 379 -6.36 11.09 23.56
C GLU A 379 -6.55 11.36 22.08
N LEU A 380 -5.89 10.57 21.22
CA LEU A 380 -6.04 10.71 19.77
C LEU A 380 -7.48 10.48 19.30
N LYS A 381 -8.15 9.46 19.85
CA LYS A 381 -9.56 9.19 19.53
C LYS A 381 -10.49 10.31 20.01
N GLU A 382 -10.29 10.82 21.22
CA GLU A 382 -11.06 11.94 21.75
C GLU A 382 -10.87 13.21 20.91
N ARG A 383 -9.65 13.51 20.51
CA ARG A 383 -9.36 14.64 19.61
C ARG A 383 -9.98 14.48 18.24
N ALA A 384 -10.02 13.25 17.69
CA ALA A 384 -10.71 12.98 16.43
C ALA A 384 -12.23 13.21 16.55
N VAL A 385 -12.84 12.86 17.70
CA VAL A 385 -14.26 13.14 17.97
C VAL A 385 -14.51 14.64 18.05
N LEU A 386 -13.70 15.39 18.79
CA LEU A 386 -13.82 16.85 18.88
C LEU A 386 -13.67 17.50 17.49
N PHE A 387 -12.77 17.01 16.67
CA PHE A 387 -12.60 17.49 15.31
C PHE A 387 -13.85 17.22 14.44
N LEU A 388 -14.48 16.05 14.61
CA LEU A 388 -15.74 15.74 13.94
C LEU A 388 -16.89 16.63 14.43
N GLU A 389 -16.98 16.91 15.70
CA GLU A 389 -17.99 17.82 16.27
C GLU A 389 -17.83 19.23 15.70
N GLU A 390 -16.61 19.76 15.69
CA GLU A 390 -16.32 21.06 15.08
C GLU A 390 -16.70 21.08 13.59
N MET A 391 -16.38 20.03 12.85
CA MET A 391 -16.75 19.91 11.44
C MET A 391 -18.29 19.90 11.26
N VAL A 392 -19.03 19.25 12.15
CA VAL A 392 -20.50 19.27 12.12
C VAL A 392 -21.05 20.67 12.42
N GLU A 393 -20.48 21.37 13.39
CA GLU A 393 -20.85 22.75 13.72
C GLU A 393 -20.60 23.71 12.55
N MET A 394 -19.55 23.47 11.77
CA MET A 394 -19.27 24.22 10.54
C MET A 394 -20.26 23.94 9.40
N GLY A 395 -21.16 22.98 9.57
CA GLY A 395 -22.15 22.59 8.56
C GLY A 395 -21.72 21.42 7.70
N GLY A 396 -20.70 20.68 8.11
CA GLY A 396 -20.22 19.43 7.51
C GLY A 396 -18.92 19.54 6.74
N TYR A 397 -18.53 18.42 6.13
CA TYR A 397 -17.22 18.23 5.52
C TYR A 397 -16.86 19.30 4.47
N PHE A 398 -17.80 19.65 3.58
CA PHE A 398 -17.49 20.58 2.51
C PHE A 398 -17.21 22.00 3.04
N ASN A 399 -17.98 22.46 4.01
CA ASN A 399 -17.73 23.75 4.64
C ASN A 399 -16.40 23.75 5.42
N ALA A 400 -16.08 22.66 6.08
CA ALA A 400 -14.82 22.49 6.80
C ALA A 400 -13.61 22.55 5.85
N VAL A 401 -13.72 21.90 4.68
CA VAL A 401 -12.68 21.97 3.64
C VAL A 401 -12.54 23.37 3.07
N GLU A 402 -13.65 24.05 2.76
CA GLU A 402 -13.62 25.45 2.31
C GLU A 402 -12.99 26.40 3.31
N ALA A 403 -13.19 26.14 4.58
CA ALA A 403 -12.54 26.90 5.66
C ALA A 403 -11.06 26.53 5.87
N GLY A 404 -10.53 25.55 5.14
CA GLY A 404 -9.13 25.15 5.25
C GLY A 404 -8.83 24.21 6.41
N MET A 405 -9.82 23.53 6.99
CA MET A 405 -9.68 22.71 8.20
C MET A 405 -8.68 21.54 8.03
N PHE A 406 -8.55 20.99 6.83
CA PHE A 406 -7.71 19.83 6.54
C PHE A 406 -6.36 20.16 5.92
N VAL A 407 -6.08 21.44 5.69
CA VAL A 407 -4.95 21.84 4.86
C VAL A 407 -4.19 22.98 5.49
N ASP A 408 -2.88 22.81 5.59
CA ASP A 408 -1.94 23.87 5.88
C ASP A 408 -1.21 24.29 4.60
N SER A 409 -1.96 24.86 3.66
CA SER A 409 -1.46 25.27 2.34
C SER A 409 -0.41 26.38 2.41
N GLY A 410 -0.38 27.16 3.48
CA GLY A 410 0.64 28.17 3.72
C GLY A 410 2.01 27.60 4.05
N MET A 411 2.05 26.37 4.58
CA MET A 411 3.26 25.71 5.02
C MET A 411 4.01 25.02 3.87
N PHE A 412 3.32 24.71 2.77
CA PHE A 412 3.87 23.97 1.63
C PHE A 412 3.51 24.63 0.30
N PRO A 413 3.98 25.88 0.06
CA PRO A 413 3.67 26.60 -1.16
C PRO A 413 4.17 25.89 -2.42
N GLU A 414 5.20 25.04 -2.30
CA GLU A 414 5.69 24.21 -3.39
C GLU A 414 4.69 23.17 -3.89
N ARG A 415 3.67 22.86 -3.12
CA ARG A 415 2.62 21.93 -3.50
C ARG A 415 1.41 22.59 -4.12
N ASN A 416 1.50 23.86 -4.31
CA ASN A 416 0.52 24.60 -5.09
C ASN A 416 -0.85 23.96 -5.02
N ASN A 417 -1.72 24.32 -4.10
CA ASN A 417 -3.07 23.78 -4.02
C ASN A 417 -3.29 22.55 -3.13
N GLU A 418 -2.60 22.48 -2.03
CA GLU A 418 -2.91 21.47 -1.00
C GLU A 418 -4.26 21.70 -0.33
N GLY A 419 -5.10 22.50 -0.90
CA GLY A 419 -6.43 22.75 -0.40
C GLY A 419 -7.19 23.79 -1.19
N ILE A 420 -8.46 23.90 -0.88
CA ILE A 420 -9.40 24.79 -1.54
C ILE A 420 -9.41 26.18 -0.93
N ALA A 421 -8.84 26.34 0.26
CA ALA A 421 -8.69 27.63 0.90
C ALA A 421 -7.66 28.48 0.15
N ARG A 422 -8.07 29.20 -0.83
CA ARG A 422 -7.34 30.25 -1.54
C ARG A 422 -8.04 31.59 -1.40
#